data_5f6703796220544787c9623fd5e14e38
#
_entry.id   5f6703796220544787c9623fd5e14e38
#
_cell.length_a   1.000
_cell.length_b   1.000
_cell.length_c   1.000
_cell.angle_alpha   90.00
_cell.angle_beta   90.00
_cell.angle_gamma   90.00
#
_symmetry.space_group_name_H-M   'P 1'
#
loop_
_entity.id
_entity.type
_entity.pdbx_description
1 polymer ?
#
loop_
_entity_poly.entity_id
_entity_poly.type
_entity_poly.pdbx_seq_one_letter_code
_entity_poly.pdbx_strand_id
1 'polypeptide(L)'
;TERWQYLTALYLQQPLSEVQQQVHQQAVISARATLMPDLWHPALSLIWPWNVQKIHRGLLPAPPPTAEALAVWRSRCTELLVEPSRFANAMHLTTCAKEALVASGMQRVMLLMTDRAQSTLRVHQIDGLPKDAANLSLDVVHSTLLQRLLEKSAQVRLTPDNHTQFSALLPPILRRLFAGEHLLLRSLSCNGKVVMVMVADQGGGPFSETTVQAFGKTAQCIE
;
A
#
# COMPACT_ATOMS: atom_id res chain seq x y z
N THR A 1 6.71 20.43 21.18
CA THR A 1 7.60 21.22 20.30
C THR A 1 8.13 22.46 21.01
N GLU A 2 7.28 23.27 21.60
CA GLU A 2 7.68 24.50 22.31
C GLU A 2 8.59 24.22 23.51
N ARG A 3 8.29 23.18 24.29
CA ARG A 3 9.10 22.76 25.43
C ARG A 3 10.52 22.35 25.01
N TRP A 4 10.66 21.68 23.89
CA TRP A 4 11.97 21.31 23.35
C TRP A 4 12.76 22.56 22.91
N GLN A 5 12.15 23.48 22.19
CA GLN A 5 12.78 24.74 21.75
C GLN A 5 13.23 25.58 22.97
N TYR A 6 12.41 25.63 24.01
CA TYR A 6 12.76 26.31 25.27
C TYR A 6 13.97 25.67 25.95
N LEU A 7 14.00 24.33 26.08
CA LEU A 7 15.14 23.62 26.66
C LEU A 7 16.42 23.80 25.84
N THR A 8 16.29 23.81 24.53
CA THR A 8 17.42 24.06 23.60
C THR A 8 17.95 25.49 23.77
N ALA A 9 17.07 26.48 23.87
CA ALA A 9 17.44 27.85 24.08
C ALA A 9 18.20 28.03 25.43
N LEU A 10 17.73 27.39 26.48
CA LEU A 10 18.43 27.38 27.78
C LEU A 10 19.80 26.70 27.70
N TYR A 11 19.88 25.56 27.06
CA TYR A 11 21.14 24.80 26.91
C TYR A 11 22.17 25.56 26.07
N LEU A 12 21.75 26.19 24.98
CA LEU A 12 22.63 26.95 24.09
C LEU A 12 22.88 28.39 24.60
N GLN A 13 22.24 28.81 25.67
CA GLN A 13 22.25 30.19 26.20
C GLN A 13 21.90 31.23 25.11
N GLN A 14 20.95 30.88 24.24
CA GLN A 14 20.47 31.75 23.18
C GLN A 14 19.02 32.18 23.45
N PRO A 15 18.60 33.36 22.93
CA PRO A 15 17.20 33.76 23.00
C PRO A 15 16.28 32.74 22.35
N LEU A 16 15.13 32.46 22.95
CA LEU A 16 14.15 31.52 22.41
C LEU A 16 13.72 31.87 20.98
N SER A 17 13.62 33.18 20.69
CA SER A 17 13.27 33.69 19.34
C SER A 17 14.29 33.30 18.27
N GLU A 18 15.59 33.30 18.58
CA GLU A 18 16.64 32.88 17.65
C GLU A 18 16.57 31.37 17.39
N VAL A 19 16.38 30.57 18.45
CA VAL A 19 16.23 29.13 18.31
C VAL A 19 14.97 28.81 17.47
N GLN A 20 13.87 29.50 17.69
CA GLN A 20 12.64 29.33 16.90
C GLN A 20 12.85 29.72 15.44
N GLN A 21 13.55 30.81 15.17
CA GLN A 21 13.88 31.25 13.83
C GLN A 21 14.78 30.26 13.10
N GLN A 22 15.82 29.75 13.76
CA GLN A 22 16.73 28.73 13.19
C GLN A 22 15.99 27.43 12.89
N VAL A 23 15.16 26.95 13.83
CA VAL A 23 14.32 25.77 13.60
C VAL A 23 13.38 25.98 12.44
N HIS A 24 12.75 27.14 12.33
CA HIS A 24 11.86 27.45 11.20
C HIS A 24 12.60 27.49 9.86
N GLN A 25 13.77 28.14 9.81
CA GLN A 25 14.60 28.18 8.60
C GLN A 25 15.08 26.79 8.19
N GLN A 26 15.56 25.99 9.12
CA GLN A 26 15.97 24.60 8.84
C GLN A 26 14.79 23.74 8.39
N ALA A 27 13.63 23.94 8.98
CA ALA A 27 12.42 23.25 8.57
C ALA A 27 11.99 23.59 7.14
N VAL A 28 12.09 24.87 6.74
CA VAL A 28 11.79 25.30 5.37
C VAL A 28 12.79 24.73 4.38
N ILE A 29 14.09 24.73 4.71
CA ILE A 29 15.14 24.14 3.89
C ILE A 29 14.90 22.64 3.74
N SER A 30 14.65 21.95 4.85
CA SER A 30 14.42 20.50 4.86
C SER A 30 13.10 20.13 4.19
N ALA A 31 12.05 20.95 4.32
CA ALA A 31 10.79 20.72 3.58
C ALA A 31 10.98 20.81 2.06
N ARG A 32 11.90 21.65 1.58
CA ARG A 32 12.30 21.67 0.16
C ARG A 32 13.15 20.48 -0.24
N ALA A 33 14.02 19.98 0.65
CA ALA A 33 14.84 18.80 0.43
C ALA A 33 14.05 17.48 0.55
N THR A 34 13.02 17.44 1.41
CA THR A 34 12.12 16.28 1.60
C THR A 34 11.03 16.15 0.51
N LEU A 35 11.07 16.96 -0.52
CA LEU A 35 10.42 16.62 -1.79
C LEU A 35 11.12 15.45 -2.51
N MET A 36 12.21 14.92 -1.94
CA MET A 36 12.77 13.64 -2.35
C MET A 36 11.92 12.49 -1.78
N PRO A 37 11.22 11.71 -2.63
CA PRO A 37 10.25 10.68 -2.19
C PRO A 37 10.88 9.52 -1.42
N ASP A 38 12.21 9.45 -1.31
CA ASP A 38 12.93 8.29 -0.75
C ASP A 38 13.51 8.51 0.66
N LEU A 39 13.34 9.69 1.25
CA LEU A 39 13.85 10.00 2.58
C LEU A 39 12.77 9.78 3.64
N TRP A 40 12.55 8.53 4.00
CA TRP A 40 11.79 8.21 5.19
C TRP A 40 12.73 8.12 6.41
N HIS A 41 12.37 8.81 7.49
CA HIS A 41 13.04 8.71 8.78
C HIS A 41 12.00 8.65 9.91
N PRO A 42 12.15 7.74 10.90
CA PRO A 42 11.19 7.63 12.01
C PRO A 42 10.98 8.93 12.80
N ALA A 43 12.02 9.77 12.85
CA ALA A 43 11.95 11.05 13.54
C ALA A 43 11.22 12.17 12.77
N LEU A 44 10.77 11.94 11.52
CA LEU A 44 10.09 12.96 10.73
C LEU A 44 8.84 13.52 11.41
N SER A 45 8.08 12.67 12.11
CA SER A 45 6.90 13.09 12.87
C SER A 45 7.27 13.93 14.13
N LEU A 46 8.45 13.70 14.69
CA LEU A 46 8.93 14.41 15.88
C LEU A 46 9.57 15.76 15.51
N ILE A 47 10.34 15.77 14.42
CA ILE A 47 11.09 16.96 13.99
C ILE A 47 10.19 17.94 13.22
N TRP A 48 9.22 17.44 12.46
CA TRP A 48 8.29 18.24 11.67
C TRP A 48 6.84 17.92 12.03
N PRO A 49 6.26 18.59 13.04
CA PRO A 49 4.88 18.33 13.48
C PRO A 49 3.83 18.46 12.37
N TRP A 50 4.05 19.33 11.38
CA TRP A 50 3.16 19.45 10.21
C TRP A 50 3.18 18.22 9.31
N ASN A 51 4.22 17.40 9.37
CA ASN A 51 4.27 16.13 8.65
C ASN A 51 3.36 15.08 9.29
N VAL A 52 3.01 15.22 10.57
CA VAL A 52 2.04 14.33 11.25
C VAL A 52 0.72 14.32 10.48
N GLN A 53 0.23 15.49 10.05
CA GLN A 53 -0.99 15.55 9.23
C GLN A 53 -0.80 14.89 7.84
N LYS A 54 0.38 15.03 7.22
CA LYS A 54 0.68 14.37 5.96
C LYS A 54 0.78 12.86 6.14
N ILE A 55 1.39 12.39 7.23
CA ILE A 55 1.45 10.96 7.59
C ILE A 55 0.03 10.43 7.80
N HIS A 56 -0.80 11.10 8.60
CA HIS A 56 -2.19 10.68 8.85
C HIS A 56 -3.06 10.70 7.60
N ARG A 57 -2.76 11.58 6.64
CA ARG A 57 -3.45 11.62 5.34
C ARG A 57 -2.85 10.67 4.32
N GLY A 58 -1.82 9.88 4.69
CA GLY A 58 -1.15 8.99 3.75
C GLY A 58 -0.40 9.71 2.62
N LEU A 59 0.02 10.96 2.82
CA LEU A 59 0.72 11.75 1.80
C LEU A 59 2.24 11.57 1.82
N LEU A 60 2.77 10.88 2.84
CA LEU A 60 4.19 10.52 2.90
C LEU A 60 4.33 9.04 2.55
N PRO A 61 5.38 8.68 1.80
CA PRO A 61 5.63 7.29 1.47
C PRO A 61 5.86 6.48 2.75
N ALA A 62 5.37 5.26 2.77
CA ALA A 62 5.70 4.30 3.81
C ALA A 62 7.21 4.02 3.79
N PRO A 63 7.79 3.59 4.94
CA PRO A 63 9.18 3.19 4.97
C PRO A 63 9.45 2.06 3.96
N PRO A 64 10.60 2.08 3.30
CA PRO A 64 10.97 0.97 2.43
C PRO A 64 11.06 -0.31 3.25
N PRO A 65 10.73 -1.47 2.65
CA PRO A 65 10.86 -2.75 3.33
C PRO A 65 12.33 -3.00 3.70
N THR A 66 12.55 -3.60 4.86
CA THR A 66 13.90 -3.98 5.33
C THR A 66 14.52 -5.04 4.43
N ALA A 67 15.85 -5.19 4.50
CA ALA A 67 16.55 -6.23 3.75
C ALA A 67 16.03 -7.65 4.10
N GLU A 68 15.68 -7.88 5.37
CA GLU A 68 15.08 -9.13 5.84
C GLU A 68 13.69 -9.36 5.24
N ALA A 69 12.83 -8.33 5.24
CA ALA A 69 11.51 -8.40 4.60
C ALA A 69 11.62 -8.70 3.10
N LEU A 70 12.57 -8.08 2.41
CA LEU A 70 12.84 -8.37 1.00
C LEU A 70 13.38 -9.79 0.77
N ALA A 71 14.15 -10.36 1.71
CA ALA A 71 14.57 -11.75 1.64
C ALA A 71 13.37 -12.70 1.77
N VAL A 72 12.46 -12.42 2.71
CA VAL A 72 11.19 -13.17 2.86
C VAL A 72 10.36 -13.05 1.58
N TRP A 73 10.21 -11.85 1.02
CA TRP A 73 9.50 -11.63 -0.24
C TRP A 73 10.07 -12.49 -1.38
N ARG A 74 11.41 -12.47 -1.56
CA ARG A 74 12.07 -13.30 -2.60
C ARG A 74 11.81 -14.78 -2.39
N SER A 75 11.91 -15.26 -1.14
CA SER A 75 11.63 -16.65 -0.78
C SER A 75 10.21 -17.06 -1.16
N ARG A 76 9.21 -16.22 -0.82
CA ARG A 76 7.81 -16.48 -1.18
C ARG A 76 7.55 -16.43 -2.68
N CYS A 77 8.17 -15.49 -3.40
CA CYS A 77 8.09 -15.45 -4.86
C CYS A 77 8.72 -16.70 -5.51
N THR A 78 9.85 -17.17 -4.97
CA THR A 78 10.47 -18.42 -5.46
C THR A 78 9.58 -19.62 -5.20
N GLU A 79 8.95 -19.71 -4.02
CA GLU A 79 8.01 -20.78 -3.68
C GLU A 79 6.81 -20.80 -4.64
N LEU A 80 6.25 -19.63 -4.96
CA LEU A 80 5.15 -19.48 -5.93
C LEU A 80 5.54 -19.95 -7.34
N LEU A 81 6.77 -19.67 -7.77
CA LEU A 81 7.24 -20.00 -9.13
C LEU A 81 7.67 -21.46 -9.29
N VAL A 82 8.40 -22.00 -8.31
CA VAL A 82 9.14 -23.29 -8.49
C VAL A 82 8.24 -24.48 -8.22
N GLU A 83 7.25 -24.34 -7.36
CA GLU A 83 6.47 -25.48 -6.89
C GLU A 83 4.95 -25.23 -6.83
N PRO A 84 4.30 -24.89 -7.97
CA PRO A 84 2.85 -24.71 -7.96
C PRO A 84 2.09 -25.95 -7.47
N SER A 85 2.67 -27.15 -7.61
CA SER A 85 2.11 -28.42 -7.13
C SER A 85 2.12 -28.56 -5.59
N ARG A 86 2.93 -27.82 -4.88
CA ARG A 86 2.92 -27.77 -3.40
C ARG A 86 1.71 -27.05 -2.81
N PHE A 87 1.05 -26.21 -3.61
CA PHE A 87 -0.16 -25.57 -3.16
C PHE A 87 -1.33 -26.53 -3.27
N ALA A 88 -1.52 -27.34 -2.23
CA ALA A 88 -2.58 -28.35 -2.14
C ALA A 88 -3.98 -27.77 -2.35
N ASN A 89 -4.16 -26.46 -2.18
CA ASN A 89 -5.41 -25.76 -2.38
C ASN A 89 -5.19 -24.24 -2.58
N ALA A 90 -6.22 -23.56 -3.05
CA ALA A 90 -6.21 -22.11 -3.26
C ALA A 90 -5.92 -21.31 -1.97
N MET A 91 -6.26 -21.84 -0.80
CA MET A 91 -6.00 -21.19 0.49
C MET A 91 -4.49 -21.09 0.75
N HIS A 92 -3.73 -22.14 0.51
CA HIS A 92 -2.29 -22.17 0.70
C HIS A 92 -1.59 -21.20 -0.27
N LEU A 93 -1.97 -21.22 -1.55
CA LEU A 93 -1.45 -20.30 -2.57
C LEU A 93 -1.72 -18.85 -2.20
N THR A 94 -2.94 -18.51 -1.82
CA THR A 94 -3.30 -17.12 -1.46
C THR A 94 -2.67 -16.67 -0.15
N THR A 95 -2.41 -17.60 0.79
CA THR A 95 -1.64 -17.29 2.01
C THR A 95 -0.21 -16.92 1.66
N CYS A 96 0.48 -17.71 0.83
CA CYS A 96 1.83 -17.41 0.36
C CYS A 96 1.89 -16.09 -0.41
N ALA A 97 0.94 -15.84 -1.29
CA ALA A 97 0.82 -14.58 -2.04
C ALA A 97 0.62 -13.37 -1.10
N LYS A 98 -0.25 -13.49 -0.09
CA LYS A 98 -0.46 -12.45 0.92
C LYS A 98 0.83 -12.15 1.68
N GLU A 99 1.53 -13.18 2.16
CA GLU A 99 2.80 -13.03 2.87
C GLU A 99 3.87 -12.36 2.01
N ALA A 100 3.95 -12.69 0.71
CA ALA A 100 4.84 -12.02 -0.23
C ALA A 100 4.49 -10.53 -0.35
N LEU A 101 3.22 -10.18 -0.48
CA LEU A 101 2.78 -8.78 -0.59
C LEU A 101 3.10 -7.98 0.68
N VAL A 102 2.82 -8.53 1.86
CA VAL A 102 3.16 -7.90 3.14
C VAL A 102 4.67 -7.70 3.27
N ALA A 103 5.47 -8.72 2.94
CA ALA A 103 6.93 -8.64 2.97
C ALA A 103 7.49 -7.62 1.96
N SER A 104 6.78 -7.34 0.86
CA SER A 104 7.14 -6.28 -0.09
C SER A 104 6.81 -4.86 0.38
N GLY A 105 6.24 -4.70 1.59
CA GLY A 105 5.93 -3.42 2.20
C GLY A 105 4.47 -2.98 2.04
N MET A 106 3.58 -3.84 1.56
CA MET A 106 2.15 -3.55 1.55
C MET A 106 1.60 -3.61 2.99
N GLN A 107 0.86 -2.58 3.38
CA GLN A 107 0.28 -2.48 4.73
C GLN A 107 -1.14 -3.01 4.79
N ARG A 108 -1.89 -2.87 3.70
CA ARG A 108 -3.24 -3.44 3.58
C ARG A 108 -3.30 -4.28 2.30
N VAL A 109 -3.74 -5.50 2.44
CA VAL A 109 -3.83 -6.48 1.36
C VAL A 109 -5.19 -7.16 1.40
N MET A 110 -5.80 -7.33 0.24
CA MET A 110 -7.00 -8.12 0.04
C MET A 110 -6.86 -8.94 -1.23
N LEU A 111 -7.04 -10.24 -1.12
CA LEU A 111 -7.08 -11.17 -2.24
C LEU A 111 -8.51 -11.64 -2.44
N LEU A 112 -9.05 -11.39 -3.62
CA LEU A 112 -10.42 -11.67 -4.01
C LEU A 112 -10.41 -12.77 -5.07
N MET A 113 -11.19 -13.84 -4.87
CA MET A 113 -11.36 -14.89 -5.88
C MET A 113 -12.72 -14.77 -6.55
N THR A 114 -12.75 -15.02 -7.86
CA THR A 114 -13.99 -15.03 -8.63
C THR A 114 -14.73 -16.35 -8.43
N ASP A 115 -16.05 -16.31 -8.54
CA ASP A 115 -16.86 -17.50 -8.78
C ASP A 115 -16.72 -17.99 -10.24
N ARG A 116 -17.29 -19.17 -10.54
CA ARG A 116 -17.24 -19.75 -11.89
C ARG A 116 -17.95 -18.87 -12.94
N ALA A 117 -18.95 -18.12 -12.52
CA ALA A 117 -19.73 -17.26 -13.39
C ALA A 117 -19.08 -15.88 -13.59
N GLN A 118 -17.99 -15.58 -12.87
CA GLN A 118 -17.35 -14.26 -12.83
C GLN A 118 -18.30 -13.11 -12.44
N SER A 119 -19.34 -13.43 -11.69
CA SER A 119 -20.35 -12.48 -11.24
C SER A 119 -20.05 -11.92 -9.86
N THR A 120 -19.32 -12.68 -9.03
CA THR A 120 -18.98 -12.29 -7.66
C THR A 120 -17.51 -12.48 -7.36
N LEU A 121 -16.94 -11.57 -6.57
CA LEU A 121 -15.62 -11.64 -6.02
C LEU A 121 -15.73 -11.85 -4.51
N ARG A 122 -15.24 -12.98 -4.01
CA ARG A 122 -15.20 -13.28 -2.58
C ARG A 122 -13.83 -13.04 -2.00
N VAL A 123 -13.78 -12.43 -0.83
CA VAL A 123 -12.53 -12.26 -0.10
C VAL A 123 -12.01 -13.64 0.32
N HIS A 124 -10.76 -13.91 -0.01
CA HIS A 124 -10.10 -15.17 0.32
C HIS A 124 -9.00 -14.98 1.37
N GLN A 125 -8.27 -13.85 1.30
CA GLN A 125 -7.26 -13.46 2.28
C GLN A 125 -7.28 -11.94 2.49
N ILE A 126 -6.99 -11.53 3.72
CA ILE A 126 -6.75 -10.13 4.08
C ILE A 126 -5.53 -9.99 4.99
N ASP A 127 -4.92 -8.81 4.97
CA ASP A 127 -3.95 -8.37 5.95
C ASP A 127 -4.07 -6.85 6.14
N GLY A 128 -3.85 -6.34 7.36
CA GLY A 128 -3.95 -4.92 7.68
C GLY A 128 -5.36 -4.30 7.55
N LEU A 129 -6.39 -5.12 7.39
CA LEU A 129 -7.80 -4.73 7.26
C LEU A 129 -8.62 -5.23 8.45
N PRO A 130 -9.79 -4.61 8.73
CA PRO A 130 -10.71 -5.10 9.76
C PRO A 130 -11.15 -6.55 9.49
N LYS A 131 -11.29 -7.35 10.56
CA LYS A 131 -11.59 -8.79 10.46
C LYS A 131 -12.90 -9.10 9.75
N ASP A 132 -13.88 -8.23 9.86
CA ASP A 132 -15.18 -8.33 9.17
C ASP A 132 -15.04 -8.28 7.65
N ALA A 133 -13.99 -7.64 7.14
CA ALA A 133 -13.69 -7.62 5.71
C ALA A 133 -13.41 -9.00 5.11
N ALA A 134 -13.02 -9.99 5.92
CA ALA A 134 -12.76 -11.35 5.44
C ALA A 134 -14.01 -12.08 4.91
N ASN A 135 -15.19 -11.66 5.34
CA ASN A 135 -16.46 -12.27 4.93
C ASN A 135 -17.14 -11.54 3.78
N LEU A 136 -16.49 -10.56 3.17
CA LEU A 136 -17.08 -9.76 2.11
C LEU A 136 -17.19 -10.53 0.80
N SER A 137 -18.30 -10.28 0.12
CA SER A 137 -18.55 -10.68 -1.25
C SER A 137 -18.94 -9.43 -2.05
N LEU A 138 -18.30 -9.21 -3.18
CA LEU A 138 -18.50 -8.06 -4.06
C LEU A 138 -19.22 -8.52 -5.32
N ASP A 139 -20.36 -7.91 -5.59
CA ASP A 139 -21.03 -8.08 -6.87
C ASP A 139 -20.29 -7.27 -7.94
N VAL A 140 -19.86 -7.96 -8.98
CA VAL A 140 -19.10 -7.37 -10.09
C VAL A 140 -19.98 -6.48 -10.97
N VAL A 141 -21.27 -6.80 -11.08
CA VAL A 141 -22.23 -6.06 -11.94
C VAL A 141 -22.32 -4.59 -11.57
N HIS A 142 -22.12 -4.28 -10.31
CA HIS A 142 -22.22 -2.90 -9.81
C HIS A 142 -20.91 -2.10 -9.85
N SER A 143 -19.85 -2.64 -10.48
CA SER A 143 -18.56 -1.94 -10.59
C SER A 143 -17.93 -2.08 -11.96
N THR A 144 -18.00 -1.01 -12.73
CA THR A 144 -17.39 -0.95 -14.08
C THR A 144 -15.88 -1.28 -14.06
N LEU A 145 -15.16 -0.88 -13.00
CA LEU A 145 -13.74 -1.19 -12.88
C LEU A 145 -13.50 -2.68 -12.67
N LEU A 146 -14.29 -3.32 -11.78
CA LEU A 146 -14.16 -4.76 -11.56
C LEU A 146 -14.57 -5.57 -12.79
N GLN A 147 -15.61 -5.16 -13.51
CA GLN A 147 -15.98 -5.79 -14.78
C GLN A 147 -14.81 -5.79 -15.76
N ARG A 148 -14.18 -4.63 -15.99
CA ARG A 148 -13.02 -4.51 -16.88
C ARG A 148 -11.82 -5.32 -16.42
N LEU A 149 -11.58 -5.39 -15.10
CA LEU A 149 -10.50 -6.22 -14.55
C LEU A 149 -10.77 -7.71 -14.71
N LEU A 150 -12.03 -8.15 -14.79
CA LEU A 150 -12.38 -9.55 -15.04
C LEU A 150 -12.40 -9.90 -16.53
N GLU A 151 -12.62 -8.93 -17.40
CA GLU A 151 -12.57 -9.15 -18.86
C GLU A 151 -11.14 -9.41 -19.35
N LYS A 152 -10.17 -8.73 -18.75
CA LYS A 152 -8.76 -8.84 -19.16
C LYS A 152 -7.84 -8.63 -17.95
N SER A 153 -6.82 -9.50 -17.84
CA SER A 153 -5.75 -9.31 -16.84
C SER A 153 -5.09 -7.95 -17.05
N ALA A 154 -5.16 -7.12 -16.01
CA ALA A 154 -4.66 -5.76 -16.04
C ALA A 154 -4.22 -5.31 -14.64
N GLN A 155 -3.31 -4.35 -14.61
CA GLN A 155 -2.92 -3.65 -13.39
C GLN A 155 -3.40 -2.21 -13.44
N VAL A 156 -4.03 -1.76 -12.37
CA VAL A 156 -4.49 -0.38 -12.17
C VAL A 156 -3.76 0.19 -10.97
N ARG A 157 -3.20 1.38 -11.15
CA ARG A 157 -2.59 2.18 -10.08
C ARG A 157 -3.41 3.45 -9.92
N LEU A 158 -4.02 3.61 -8.76
CA LEU A 158 -4.61 4.88 -8.36
C LEU A 158 -3.51 5.78 -7.79
N THR A 159 -3.57 7.04 -8.18
CA THR A 159 -2.71 8.13 -7.70
C THR A 159 -3.57 9.37 -7.52
N PRO A 160 -3.12 10.42 -6.82
CA PRO A 160 -3.88 11.67 -6.69
C PRO A 160 -4.39 12.22 -8.03
N ASP A 161 -3.60 12.07 -9.11
CA ASP A 161 -3.92 12.60 -10.43
C ASP A 161 -5.14 11.93 -11.07
N ASN A 162 -5.35 10.63 -10.80
CA ASN A 162 -6.44 9.85 -11.38
C ASN A 162 -7.46 9.36 -10.35
N HIS A 163 -7.23 9.63 -9.06
CA HIS A 163 -8.06 9.12 -7.97
C HIS A 163 -9.53 9.51 -8.13
N THR A 164 -9.83 10.75 -8.44
CA THR A 164 -11.21 11.24 -8.58
C THR A 164 -11.97 10.46 -9.64
N GLN A 165 -11.33 10.13 -10.75
CA GLN A 165 -11.93 9.41 -11.87
C GLN A 165 -12.13 7.92 -11.56
N PHE A 166 -11.09 7.25 -11.04
CA PHE A 166 -11.11 5.80 -10.81
C PHE A 166 -11.78 5.40 -9.50
N SER A 167 -11.71 6.22 -8.45
CA SER A 167 -12.35 5.90 -7.18
C SER A 167 -13.88 5.83 -7.30
N ALA A 168 -14.47 6.62 -8.18
CA ALA A 168 -15.90 6.57 -8.45
C ALA A 168 -16.34 5.22 -9.07
N LEU A 169 -15.42 4.53 -9.76
CA LEU A 169 -15.68 3.23 -10.41
C LEU A 169 -15.47 2.04 -9.47
N LEU A 170 -14.86 2.28 -8.29
CA LEU A 170 -14.67 1.25 -7.26
C LEU A 170 -15.97 1.02 -6.45
N PRO A 171 -16.23 -0.21 -6.00
CA PRO A 171 -17.29 -0.47 -5.04
C PRO A 171 -17.13 0.40 -3.78
N PRO A 172 -18.23 0.93 -3.21
CA PRO A 172 -18.20 1.79 -2.02
C PRO A 172 -17.47 1.15 -0.83
N ILE A 173 -17.59 -0.16 -0.68
CA ILE A 173 -16.93 -0.90 0.39
C ILE A 173 -15.40 -0.89 0.24
N LEU A 174 -14.87 -1.06 -0.99
CA LEU A 174 -13.42 -0.99 -1.24
C LEU A 174 -12.90 0.43 -1.00
N ARG A 175 -13.65 1.46 -1.41
CA ARG A 175 -13.29 2.85 -1.12
C ARG A 175 -13.19 3.14 0.38
N ARG A 176 -14.07 2.53 1.18
CA ARG A 176 -14.05 2.68 2.64
C ARG A 176 -12.89 1.93 3.28
N LEU A 177 -12.60 0.69 2.84
CA LEU A 177 -11.54 -0.14 3.38
C LEU A 177 -10.14 0.37 2.99
N PHE A 178 -9.99 0.86 1.77
CA PHE A 178 -8.75 1.42 1.23
C PHE A 178 -8.87 2.94 1.10
N ALA A 179 -9.31 3.60 2.16
CA ALA A 179 -9.43 5.04 2.20
C ALA A 179 -8.05 5.69 2.03
N GLY A 180 -7.80 6.33 0.89
CA GLY A 180 -6.54 6.97 0.52
C GLY A 180 -6.47 7.24 -0.97
N GLU A 181 -5.47 7.99 -1.41
CA GLU A 181 -5.33 8.41 -2.80
C GLU A 181 -4.54 7.43 -3.65
N HIS A 182 -3.83 6.49 -3.00
CA HIS A 182 -2.97 5.51 -3.64
C HIS A 182 -3.48 4.09 -3.40
N LEU A 183 -3.71 3.35 -4.48
CA LEU A 183 -4.18 1.99 -4.43
C LEU A 183 -3.65 1.21 -5.64
N LEU A 184 -3.26 -0.04 -5.45
CA LEU A 184 -2.91 -0.97 -6.51
C LEU A 184 -3.97 -2.05 -6.61
N LEU A 185 -4.44 -2.29 -7.84
CA LEU A 185 -5.28 -3.42 -8.17
C LEU A 185 -4.64 -4.19 -9.32
N ARG A 186 -4.68 -5.51 -9.27
CA ARG A 186 -4.30 -6.36 -10.39
C ARG A 186 -5.17 -7.58 -10.45
N SER A 187 -5.68 -7.88 -11.64
CA SER A 187 -6.35 -9.14 -11.93
C SER A 187 -5.36 -10.16 -12.42
N LEU A 188 -5.52 -11.40 -11.99
CA LEU A 188 -4.69 -12.55 -12.34
C LEU A 188 -5.51 -13.56 -13.12
N SER A 189 -4.95 -14.06 -14.22
CA SER A 189 -5.62 -15.01 -15.07
C SER A 189 -4.99 -16.40 -14.99
N CYS A 190 -5.83 -17.42 -15.13
CA CYS A 190 -5.42 -18.79 -15.30
C CYS A 190 -6.15 -19.34 -16.52
N ASN A 191 -5.41 -19.90 -17.48
CA ASN A 191 -5.97 -20.44 -18.74
C ASN A 191 -6.89 -19.43 -19.47
N GLY A 192 -6.48 -18.15 -19.50
CA GLY A 192 -7.18 -17.08 -20.20
C GLY A 192 -8.43 -16.54 -19.49
N LYS A 193 -8.74 -17.02 -18.28
CA LYS A 193 -9.82 -16.50 -17.44
C LYS A 193 -9.25 -15.85 -16.19
N VAL A 194 -9.78 -14.69 -15.83
CA VAL A 194 -9.41 -14.04 -14.57
C VAL A 194 -10.02 -14.84 -13.40
N VAL A 195 -9.17 -15.25 -12.47
CA VAL A 195 -9.56 -16.07 -11.31
C VAL A 195 -9.40 -15.32 -9.98
N MET A 196 -8.58 -14.27 -9.96
CA MET A 196 -8.28 -13.52 -8.74
C MET A 196 -8.09 -12.04 -9.04
N VAL A 197 -8.43 -11.20 -8.07
CA VAL A 197 -8.09 -9.78 -8.04
C VAL A 197 -7.31 -9.51 -6.76
N MET A 198 -6.12 -8.95 -6.91
CA MET A 198 -5.30 -8.46 -5.80
C MET A 198 -5.56 -6.97 -5.61
N VAL A 199 -5.77 -6.56 -4.37
CA VAL A 199 -5.93 -5.16 -3.97
C VAL A 199 -4.96 -4.89 -2.83
N ALA A 200 -4.11 -3.88 -2.95
CA ALA A 200 -3.15 -3.56 -1.90
C ALA A 200 -2.76 -2.09 -1.88
N ASP A 201 -2.40 -1.60 -0.70
CA ASP A 201 -1.85 -0.27 -0.51
C ASP A 201 -0.82 -0.20 0.63
N GLN A 202 -0.22 0.97 0.79
CA GLN A 202 0.67 1.33 1.90
C GLN A 202 -0.01 2.31 2.86
N GLY A 203 -1.19 1.92 3.40
CA GLY A 203 -1.98 2.78 4.28
C GLY A 203 -2.62 3.98 3.54
N GLY A 204 -2.75 3.89 2.21
CA GLY A 204 -3.28 4.96 1.36
C GLY A 204 -2.25 6.00 0.92
N GLY A 205 -0.99 5.86 1.36
CA GLY A 205 0.13 6.73 0.98
C GLY A 205 0.79 6.37 -0.36
N PRO A 206 1.70 7.23 -0.84
CA PRO A 206 2.39 7.03 -2.11
C PRO A 206 3.27 5.78 -2.10
N PHE A 207 3.33 5.11 -3.23
CA PHE A 207 4.19 3.96 -3.44
C PHE A 207 5.58 4.36 -3.93
N SER A 208 6.61 3.69 -3.42
CA SER A 208 7.90 3.67 -4.11
C SER A 208 7.80 2.85 -5.40
N GLU A 209 8.62 3.16 -6.38
CA GLU A 209 8.63 2.40 -7.64
C GLU A 209 9.04 0.93 -7.41
N THR A 210 9.95 0.70 -6.47
CA THR A 210 10.33 -0.65 -6.02
C THR A 210 9.15 -1.45 -5.48
N THR A 211 8.26 -0.83 -4.70
CA THR A 211 7.06 -1.49 -4.16
C THR A 211 6.06 -1.84 -5.27
N VAL A 212 5.87 -0.93 -6.24
CA VAL A 212 5.00 -1.19 -7.40
C VAL A 212 5.54 -2.35 -8.24
N GLN A 213 6.86 -2.38 -8.46
CA GLN A 213 7.51 -3.49 -9.18
C GLN A 213 7.40 -4.81 -8.41
N ALA A 214 7.59 -4.79 -7.08
CA ALA A 214 7.45 -5.98 -6.26
C ALA A 214 6.02 -6.53 -6.29
N PHE A 215 5.01 -5.65 -6.22
CA PHE A 215 3.59 -6.03 -6.39
C PHE A 215 3.35 -6.71 -7.74
N GLY A 216 3.83 -6.09 -8.83
CA GLY A 216 3.71 -6.65 -10.17
C GLY A 216 4.43 -8.01 -10.33
N LYS A 217 5.64 -8.15 -9.77
CA LYS A 217 6.40 -9.41 -9.79
C LYS A 217 5.71 -10.50 -8.96
N THR A 218 5.19 -10.19 -7.78
CA THR A 218 4.42 -11.15 -6.98
C THR A 218 3.22 -11.69 -7.79
N ALA A 219 2.51 -10.81 -8.48
CA ALA A 219 1.41 -11.20 -9.34
C ALA A 219 1.85 -12.16 -10.47
N GLN A 220 2.96 -11.86 -11.14
CA GLN A 220 3.54 -12.71 -12.18
C GLN A 220 3.97 -14.10 -11.66
N CYS A 221 4.37 -14.20 -10.38
CA CYS A 221 4.72 -15.47 -9.78
C CYS A 221 3.50 -16.37 -9.53
N ILE A 222 2.29 -15.81 -9.54
CA ILE A 222 1.03 -16.54 -9.30
C ILE A 222 0.38 -16.94 -10.63
N GLU A 223 0.54 -16.16 -11.68
CA GLU A 223 0.05 -16.44 -13.05
C GLU A 223 0.80 -17.59 -13.70
#